data_508b7a6eb7d91998a3a89b75f9a56e78
#
_entry.id   508b7a6eb7d91998a3a89b75f9a56e78
#
_cell.length_a   1.000
_cell.length_b   1.000
_cell.length_c   1.000
_cell.angle_alpha   90.00
_cell.angle_beta   90.00
_cell.angle_gamma   90.00
#
_symmetry.space_group_name_H-M   'P 1'
#
loop_
_entity.id
_entity.type
_entity.pdbx_description
1 polymer ?
#
loop_
_entity_poly.entity_id
_entity_poly.type
_entity_poly.pdbx_seq_one_letter_code
_entity_poly.pdbx_strand_id
1 'polypeptide(L)'
;MGIRTILYFKRLFHKSYQQFIVEAGDIIVSCAGTIGEIYELPPNAVSGVFNQALMRVRINATLIDKNIFIKVFSSMIDSFSKINSNGSAIKNIPPFADLKKTNVFLPTQNEQYKISRLISLLDERIATQNKIIDKLQSLINGIAQNVARNNKPNIRLSECLECSSSTLQESDVCENGTYPVYGANGIVGYIDNYNTEKEAVYIIKDGSGVGTVSYVTGKCSATGTLNTLQAKEGYSLQYLYYMLKVFNFEPYKTGMAIPHIYFKDYGKAKIFCTSYTEQLKYVGLLSAIDNKLSAEQSILTDLSLQKQYLLRQMFI
;
A
#
# COMPACT_ATOMS: atom_id res chain seq x y z
N MET A 1 40.94 -9.50 22.59
CA MET A 1 40.48 -8.28 23.33
C MET A 1 39.37 -8.71 24.24
N GLY A 2 39.65 -8.76 25.57
CA GLY A 2 38.93 -9.58 26.49
C GLY A 2 37.76 -8.92 27.21
N ILE A 3 37.02 -9.72 27.94
CA ILE A 3 35.88 -9.43 28.81
C ILE A 3 36.00 -8.11 29.61
N ARG A 4 37.20 -7.69 29.98
CA ARG A 4 37.45 -6.41 30.67
C ARG A 4 37.13 -5.17 29.83
N THR A 5 37.37 -5.20 28.53
CA THR A 5 37.07 -4.09 27.61
C THR A 5 35.54 -3.92 27.43
N ILE A 6 34.79 -5.01 27.37
CA ILE A 6 33.31 -4.99 27.25
C ILE A 6 32.70 -4.45 28.58
N LEU A 7 33.23 -4.83 29.72
CA LEU A 7 32.75 -4.33 31.02
C LEU A 7 33.09 -2.85 31.25
N TYR A 8 34.25 -2.39 30.78
CA TYR A 8 34.64 -0.97 30.84
C TYR A 8 33.76 -0.11 29.93
N PHE A 9 33.46 -0.58 28.70
CA PHE A 9 32.51 0.07 27.82
C PHE A 9 31.10 0.12 28.41
N LYS A 10 30.59 -0.95 29.01
CA LYS A 10 29.31 -0.95 29.71
C LYS A 10 29.25 0.08 30.85
N ARG A 11 30.32 0.20 31.61
CA ARG A 11 30.39 1.12 32.77
C ARG A 11 30.48 2.59 32.37
N LEU A 12 31.24 2.92 31.32
CA LEU A 12 31.27 4.25 30.69
C LEU A 12 29.95 4.60 30.05
N PHE A 13 29.34 3.65 29.35
CA PHE A 13 28.05 3.77 28.71
C PHE A 13 26.95 4.15 29.71
N HIS A 14 26.86 3.47 30.85
CA HIS A 14 25.89 3.80 31.90
C HIS A 14 26.11 5.18 32.51
N LYS A 15 27.34 5.59 32.71
CA LYS A 15 27.65 6.86 33.41
C LYS A 15 27.52 8.10 32.56
N SER A 16 27.89 8.02 31.25
CA SER A 16 27.89 9.16 30.33
C SER A 16 26.61 9.31 29.52
N TYR A 17 25.86 8.22 29.29
CA TYR A 17 24.71 8.21 28.43
C TYR A 17 23.37 7.83 29.11
N GLN A 18 23.35 7.89 30.46
CA GLN A 18 22.19 7.48 31.26
C GLN A 18 20.88 8.20 30.82
N GLN A 19 20.98 9.47 30.44
CA GLN A 19 19.85 10.26 29.97
C GLN A 19 19.36 9.85 28.59
N PHE A 20 20.13 9.11 27.79
CA PHE A 20 19.84 8.66 26.45
C PHE A 20 19.49 7.16 26.39
N ILE A 21 19.40 6.49 27.55
CA ILE A 21 19.02 5.06 27.58
C ILE A 21 17.55 4.92 27.28
N VAL A 22 17.24 3.94 26.43
CA VAL A 22 15.87 3.50 26.11
C VAL A 22 15.67 2.07 26.55
N GLU A 23 14.47 1.77 26.96
CA GLU A 23 14.05 0.47 27.51
C GLU A 23 12.73 0.04 26.84
N ALA A 24 12.37 -1.23 27.00
CA ALA A 24 11.09 -1.77 26.53
C ALA A 24 9.92 -0.91 27.07
N GLY A 25 8.98 -0.55 26.21
CA GLY A 25 7.84 0.30 26.54
C GLY A 25 8.10 1.81 26.45
N ASP A 26 9.38 2.25 26.26
CA ASP A 26 9.65 3.66 25.97
C ASP A 26 9.08 4.02 24.59
N ILE A 27 8.55 5.22 24.47
CA ILE A 27 8.08 5.79 23.20
C ILE A 27 9.19 6.65 22.61
N ILE A 28 9.52 6.38 21.36
CA ILE A 28 10.52 7.12 20.59
C ILE A 28 9.82 7.90 19.49
N VAL A 29 10.22 9.15 19.32
CA VAL A 29 9.69 10.07 18.30
C VAL A 29 10.83 10.58 17.44
N SER A 30 10.69 10.52 16.12
CA SER A 30 11.67 11.07 15.20
C SER A 30 11.61 12.59 15.17
N CYS A 31 12.76 13.25 15.38
CA CYS A 31 12.89 14.70 15.43
C CYS A 31 13.54 15.30 14.18
N ALA A 32 14.15 14.48 13.32
CA ALA A 32 14.81 14.89 12.10
C ALA A 32 14.60 13.83 11.00
N GLY A 33 14.58 14.25 9.75
CA GLY A 33 14.26 13.39 8.61
C GLY A 33 12.76 13.20 8.46
N THR A 34 12.25 11.99 8.64
CA THR A 34 10.81 11.71 8.73
C THR A 34 10.30 12.13 10.11
N ILE A 35 9.84 13.37 10.22
CA ILE A 35 9.47 13.96 11.51
C ILE A 35 8.14 13.42 12.01
N GLY A 36 8.07 13.19 13.33
CA GLY A 36 6.83 12.85 14.01
C GLY A 36 6.45 11.37 13.95
N GLU A 37 7.29 10.52 13.38
CA GLU A 37 7.12 9.08 13.50
C GLU A 37 7.22 8.66 14.96
N ILE A 38 6.20 7.99 15.47
CA ILE A 38 6.10 7.55 16.86
C ILE A 38 6.20 6.03 16.89
N TYR A 39 7.16 5.52 17.63
CA TYR A 39 7.39 4.10 17.79
C TYR A 39 7.51 3.71 19.26
N GLU A 40 6.74 2.73 19.71
CA GLU A 40 6.88 2.12 21.04
C GLU A 40 7.86 0.96 20.96
N LEU A 41 8.84 0.95 21.83
CA LEU A 41 9.78 -0.17 21.93
C LEU A 41 9.04 -1.43 22.43
N PRO A 42 9.17 -2.56 21.70
CA PRO A 42 8.45 -3.78 22.04
C PRO A 42 8.92 -4.36 23.39
N PRO A 43 8.11 -5.23 24.04
CA PRO A 43 8.44 -5.78 25.36
C PRO A 43 9.76 -6.57 25.41
N ASN A 44 10.24 -7.07 24.28
CA ASN A 44 11.49 -7.80 24.14
C ASN A 44 12.66 -6.93 23.63
N ALA A 45 12.49 -5.61 23.57
CA ALA A 45 13.55 -4.70 23.15
C ALA A 45 14.73 -4.74 24.13
N VAL A 46 15.94 -4.83 23.58
CA VAL A 46 17.18 -4.73 24.36
C VAL A 46 17.44 -3.25 24.64
N SER A 47 17.83 -2.94 25.88
CA SER A 47 18.23 -1.59 26.27
C SER A 47 19.34 -1.05 25.37
N GLY A 48 19.19 0.16 24.90
CA GLY A 48 20.13 0.84 24.00
C GLY A 48 20.21 2.33 24.30
N VAL A 49 20.88 3.08 23.43
CA VAL A 49 20.88 4.55 23.46
C VAL A 49 20.34 5.08 22.16
N PHE A 50 19.65 6.22 22.24
CA PHE A 50 19.18 6.96 21.06
C PHE A 50 20.08 8.17 20.79
N ASN A 51 20.10 8.61 19.53
CA ASN A 51 20.83 9.78 19.10
C ASN A 51 19.94 11.04 19.18
N GLN A 52 20.53 12.21 18.93
CA GLN A 52 19.85 13.50 18.97
C GLN A 52 18.76 13.71 17.89
N ALA A 53 18.67 12.82 16.90
CA ALA A 53 17.58 12.85 15.90
C ALA A 53 16.27 12.21 16.43
N LEU A 54 16.31 11.66 17.64
CA LEU A 54 15.18 11.02 18.29
C LEU A 54 14.89 11.69 19.63
N MET A 55 13.63 11.63 20.05
CA MET A 55 13.16 12.05 21.36
C MET A 55 12.51 10.85 22.06
N ARG A 56 12.91 10.62 23.32
CA ARG A 56 12.24 9.65 24.17
C ARG A 56 11.12 10.31 24.96
N VAL A 57 9.96 9.69 24.98
CA VAL A 57 8.81 10.12 25.78
C VAL A 57 8.43 9.03 26.76
N ARG A 58 8.28 9.40 28.03
CA ARG A 58 7.70 8.56 29.08
C ARG A 58 6.40 9.15 29.54
N ILE A 59 5.35 8.36 29.52
CA ILE A 59 3.99 8.78 29.81
C ILE A 59 3.73 8.67 31.31
N ASN A 60 3.06 9.66 31.86
CA ASN A 60 2.46 9.51 33.18
C ASN A 60 1.10 8.81 33.03
N ALA A 61 1.09 7.49 33.21
CA ALA A 61 -0.10 6.66 33.07
C ALA A 61 -1.25 7.00 34.03
N THR A 62 -0.98 7.78 35.10
CA THR A 62 -2.04 8.26 36.00
C THR A 62 -2.82 9.45 35.43
N LEU A 63 -2.30 10.10 34.39
CA LEU A 63 -2.94 11.27 33.77
C LEU A 63 -3.51 10.96 32.39
N ILE A 64 -2.79 10.15 31.59
CA ILE A 64 -3.16 9.90 30.20
C ILE A 64 -2.93 8.44 29.81
N ASP A 65 -3.92 7.86 29.12
CA ASP A 65 -3.79 6.58 28.44
C ASP A 65 -2.75 6.68 27.31
N LYS A 66 -1.94 5.65 27.14
CA LYS A 66 -0.87 5.59 26.15
C LYS A 66 -1.38 5.81 24.70
N ASN A 67 -2.46 5.13 24.31
CA ASN A 67 -3.00 5.23 22.97
C ASN A 67 -3.56 6.64 22.70
N ILE A 68 -4.20 7.23 23.70
CA ILE A 68 -4.67 8.61 23.65
C ILE A 68 -3.48 9.56 23.51
N PHE A 69 -2.42 9.39 24.33
CA PHE A 69 -1.21 10.20 24.23
C PHE A 69 -0.62 10.17 22.83
N ILE A 70 -0.41 8.98 22.26
CA ILE A 70 0.16 8.83 20.92
C ILE A 70 -0.65 9.61 19.87
N LYS A 71 -1.99 9.53 19.93
CA LYS A 71 -2.87 10.23 18.98
C LYS A 71 -2.85 11.75 19.16
N VAL A 72 -2.97 12.22 20.39
CA VAL A 72 -2.90 13.65 20.70
C VAL A 72 -1.55 14.24 20.29
N PHE A 73 -0.47 13.55 20.63
CA PHE A 73 0.89 14.01 20.33
C PHE A 73 1.19 14.00 18.84
N SER A 74 0.75 12.98 18.10
CA SER A 74 0.84 12.93 16.64
C SER A 74 0.11 14.10 15.99
N SER A 75 -1.16 14.35 16.39
CA SER A 75 -1.94 15.48 15.88
C SER A 75 -1.30 16.83 16.18
N MET A 76 -0.73 16.98 17.37
CA MET A 76 0.00 18.18 17.77
C MET A 76 1.23 18.42 16.89
N ILE A 77 2.06 17.39 16.65
CA ILE A 77 3.23 17.49 15.77
C ILE A 77 2.83 17.82 14.34
N ASP A 78 1.79 17.19 13.81
CA ASP A 78 1.27 17.47 12.47
C ASP A 78 0.82 18.92 12.32
N SER A 79 0.16 19.47 13.34
CA SER A 79 -0.27 20.86 13.37
C SER A 79 0.92 21.81 13.40
N PHE A 80 1.93 21.57 14.20
CA PHE A 80 3.17 22.34 14.22
C PHE A 80 3.94 22.27 12.90
N SER A 81 4.00 21.09 12.29
CA SER A 81 4.66 20.88 11.00
C SER A 81 4.01 21.70 9.88
N LYS A 82 2.68 21.82 9.88
CA LYS A 82 1.93 22.62 8.90
C LYS A 82 2.16 24.13 9.08
N ILE A 83 2.22 24.62 10.32
CA ILE A 83 2.42 26.04 10.64
C ILE A 83 3.85 26.48 10.26
N ASN A 84 4.86 25.63 10.48
CA ASN A 84 6.27 25.97 10.29
C ASN A 84 6.83 25.55 8.92
N SER A 85 6.01 25.10 7.97
CA SER A 85 6.44 24.65 6.64
C SER A 85 6.73 25.80 5.64
N ASN A 86 6.81 27.05 6.09
CA ASN A 86 7.14 28.19 5.23
C ASN A 86 8.63 28.16 4.82
N GLY A 87 8.94 27.45 3.75
CA GLY A 87 10.14 27.65 2.93
C GLY A 87 11.44 26.98 3.35
N SER A 88 11.52 26.19 4.42
CA SER A 88 12.72 25.44 4.77
C SER A 88 12.67 23.99 4.25
N ALA A 89 13.71 23.58 3.55
CA ALA A 89 13.85 22.20 3.04
C ALA A 89 14.03 21.16 4.15
N ILE A 90 14.37 21.57 5.37
CA ILE A 90 14.55 20.69 6.53
C ILE A 90 13.45 21.01 7.54
N LYS A 91 12.49 20.10 7.67
CA LYS A 91 11.49 20.14 8.73
C LYS A 91 12.14 19.61 10.02
N ASN A 92 11.99 20.34 11.11
CA ASN A 92 12.40 19.92 12.46
C ASN A 92 11.19 19.95 13.39
N ILE A 93 11.17 19.07 14.39
CA ILE A 93 10.21 19.19 15.50
C ILE A 93 10.44 20.53 16.21
N PRO A 94 9.38 21.20 16.67
CA PRO A 94 9.51 22.41 17.50
C PRO A 94 10.43 22.17 18.69
N PRO A 95 11.14 23.20 19.15
CA PRO A 95 11.96 23.11 20.36
C PRO A 95 11.16 22.50 21.52
N PHE A 96 11.77 21.62 22.27
CA PHE A 96 11.10 20.95 23.41
C PHE A 96 10.50 21.94 24.43
N ALA A 97 11.09 23.15 24.54
CA ALA A 97 10.55 24.23 25.35
C ALA A 97 9.16 24.70 24.89
N ASP A 98 8.90 24.67 23.61
CA ASP A 98 7.62 25.09 23.03
C ASP A 98 6.59 23.95 23.12
N LEU A 99 7.01 22.70 22.91
CA LEU A 99 6.16 21.54 23.14
C LEU A 99 5.65 21.49 24.59
N LYS A 100 6.50 21.82 25.58
CA LYS A 100 6.13 21.88 27.00
C LYS A 100 5.08 22.94 27.33
N LYS A 101 4.97 24.00 26.56
CA LYS A 101 4.01 25.08 26.79
C LYS A 101 2.64 24.78 26.18
N THR A 102 2.54 23.77 25.33
CA THR A 102 1.29 23.44 24.65
C THR A 102 0.30 22.84 25.65
N ASN A 103 -0.81 23.51 25.82
CA ASN A 103 -1.93 22.98 26.62
C ASN A 103 -2.66 21.90 25.82
N VAL A 104 -2.94 20.78 26.47
CA VAL A 104 -3.71 19.68 25.91
C VAL A 104 -4.94 19.45 26.78
N PHE A 105 -6.12 19.42 26.17
CA PHE A 105 -7.34 19.07 26.87
C PHE A 105 -7.48 17.55 26.86
N LEU A 106 -7.57 16.96 28.03
CA LEU A 106 -7.73 15.52 28.18
C LEU A 106 -9.13 15.20 28.74
N PRO A 107 -9.82 14.18 28.19
CA PRO A 107 -11.02 13.65 28.80
C PRO A 107 -10.72 13.04 30.17
N THR A 108 -11.76 12.75 30.93
CA THR A 108 -11.60 11.97 32.18
C THR A 108 -11.00 10.59 31.90
N GLN A 109 -10.35 9.98 32.87
CA GLN A 109 -9.72 8.66 32.68
C GLN A 109 -10.73 7.58 32.19
N ASN A 110 -11.97 7.62 32.67
CA ASN A 110 -13.01 6.69 32.22
C ASN A 110 -13.36 6.90 30.73
N GLU A 111 -13.41 8.15 30.29
CA GLU A 111 -13.62 8.48 28.87
C GLU A 111 -12.41 8.09 28.03
N GLN A 112 -11.19 8.37 28.52
CA GLN A 112 -9.95 7.92 27.87
C GLN A 112 -9.94 6.41 27.65
N TYR A 113 -10.32 5.63 28.66
CA TYR A 113 -10.43 4.18 28.55
C TYR A 113 -11.43 3.75 27.46
N LYS A 114 -12.62 4.36 27.42
CA LYS A 114 -13.63 4.06 26.40
C LYS A 114 -13.14 4.40 24.99
N ILE A 115 -12.52 5.56 24.82
CA ILE A 115 -11.96 6.03 23.54
C ILE A 115 -10.81 5.09 23.09
N SER A 116 -9.87 4.80 23.98
CA SER A 116 -8.75 3.90 23.70
C SER A 116 -9.23 2.51 23.29
N ARG A 117 -10.25 1.99 23.99
CA ARG A 117 -10.88 0.70 23.65
C ARG A 117 -11.54 0.71 22.28
N LEU A 118 -12.28 1.77 21.95
CA LEU A 118 -12.92 1.93 20.64
C LEU A 118 -11.88 1.96 19.52
N ILE A 119 -10.82 2.76 19.68
CA ILE A 119 -9.73 2.85 18.68
C ILE A 119 -9.05 1.49 18.50
N SER A 120 -8.73 0.79 19.60
CA SER A 120 -8.11 -0.54 19.54
C SER A 120 -8.98 -1.56 18.80
N LEU A 121 -10.30 -1.55 19.02
CA LEU A 121 -11.23 -2.44 18.32
C LEU A 121 -11.28 -2.13 16.81
N LEU A 122 -11.22 -0.85 16.42
CA LEU A 122 -11.14 -0.46 15.01
C LEU A 122 -9.82 -0.91 14.38
N ASP A 123 -8.70 -0.77 15.10
CA ASP A 123 -7.39 -1.23 14.62
C ASP A 123 -7.34 -2.75 14.45
N GLU A 124 -7.90 -3.51 15.39
CA GLU A 124 -8.04 -4.97 15.28
C GLU A 124 -8.92 -5.37 14.08
N ARG A 125 -10.01 -4.63 13.85
CA ARG A 125 -10.89 -4.86 12.71
C ARG A 125 -10.19 -4.60 11.39
N ILE A 126 -9.48 -3.46 11.26
CA ILE A 126 -8.69 -3.10 10.08
C ILE A 126 -7.60 -4.16 9.83
N ALA A 127 -6.88 -4.59 10.86
CA ALA A 127 -5.85 -5.63 10.73
C ALA A 127 -6.44 -6.99 10.28
N THR A 128 -7.62 -7.34 10.78
CA THR A 128 -8.35 -8.55 10.37
C THR A 128 -8.80 -8.45 8.91
N GLN A 129 -9.30 -7.28 8.52
CA GLN A 129 -9.74 -7.00 7.15
C GLN A 129 -8.60 -7.15 6.14
N ASN A 130 -7.41 -6.61 6.45
CA ASN A 130 -6.21 -6.80 5.62
C ASN A 130 -5.86 -8.29 5.45
N LYS A 131 -5.90 -9.08 6.53
CA LYS A 131 -5.63 -10.53 6.45
C LYS A 131 -6.65 -11.27 5.56
N ILE A 132 -7.90 -10.85 5.55
CA ILE A 132 -8.92 -11.43 4.66
C ILE A 132 -8.59 -11.10 3.20
N ILE A 133 -8.25 -9.85 2.91
CA ILE A 133 -7.86 -9.37 1.57
C ILE A 133 -6.64 -10.16 1.07
N ASP A 134 -5.58 -10.28 1.88
CA ASP A 134 -4.37 -11.04 1.53
C ASP A 134 -4.66 -12.51 1.22
N LYS A 135 -5.55 -13.14 2.01
CA LYS A 135 -5.96 -14.53 1.76
C LYS A 135 -6.74 -14.69 0.47
N LEU A 136 -7.68 -13.77 0.16
CA LEU A 136 -8.45 -13.81 -1.08
C LEU A 136 -7.54 -13.61 -2.31
N GLN A 137 -6.60 -12.65 -2.25
CA GLN A 137 -5.60 -12.45 -3.31
C GLN A 137 -4.72 -13.69 -3.50
N SER A 138 -4.26 -14.28 -2.40
CA SER A 138 -3.46 -15.50 -2.42
C SER A 138 -4.24 -16.69 -3.01
N LEU A 139 -5.54 -16.78 -2.72
CA LEU A 139 -6.41 -17.83 -3.25
C LEU A 139 -6.59 -17.68 -4.77
N ILE A 140 -6.88 -16.49 -5.27
CA ILE A 140 -6.98 -16.21 -6.72
C ILE A 140 -5.68 -16.61 -7.42
N ASN A 141 -4.55 -16.13 -6.93
CA ASN A 141 -3.25 -16.43 -7.51
C ASN A 141 -2.91 -17.92 -7.43
N GLY A 142 -3.23 -18.58 -6.30
CA GLY A 142 -3.01 -20.01 -6.10
C GLY A 142 -3.81 -20.88 -7.08
N ILE A 143 -5.08 -20.57 -7.30
CA ILE A 143 -5.93 -21.26 -8.29
C ILE A 143 -5.38 -21.06 -9.70
N ALA A 144 -5.10 -19.81 -10.10
CA ALA A 144 -4.56 -19.50 -11.43
C ALA A 144 -3.19 -20.18 -11.67
N GLN A 145 -2.29 -20.15 -10.68
CA GLN A 145 -1.00 -20.84 -10.75
C GLN A 145 -1.17 -22.36 -10.83
N ASN A 146 -2.11 -22.93 -10.10
CA ASN A 146 -2.38 -24.37 -10.13
C ASN A 146 -2.85 -24.78 -11.54
N VAL A 147 -3.76 -24.02 -12.14
CA VAL A 147 -4.19 -24.25 -13.53
C VAL A 147 -3.02 -24.14 -14.50
N ALA A 148 -2.19 -23.12 -14.36
CA ALA A 148 -1.06 -22.88 -15.26
C ALA A 148 0.06 -23.93 -15.11
N ARG A 149 0.36 -24.43 -13.90
CA ARG A 149 1.48 -25.35 -13.64
C ARG A 149 1.13 -26.81 -13.85
N ASN A 150 -0.10 -27.22 -13.55
CA ASN A 150 -0.51 -28.63 -13.63
C ASN A 150 -0.93 -29.03 -15.06
N ASN A 151 -0.93 -28.08 -15.99
CA ASN A 151 -1.29 -28.33 -17.38
C ASN A 151 -0.16 -27.88 -18.31
N LYS A 152 0.01 -28.62 -19.40
CA LYS A 152 1.01 -28.31 -20.42
C LYS A 152 0.57 -27.10 -21.24
N PRO A 153 1.40 -26.04 -21.37
CA PRO A 153 1.10 -24.90 -22.22
C PRO A 153 0.84 -25.35 -23.67
N ASN A 154 -0.30 -24.95 -24.24
CA ASN A 154 -0.79 -25.46 -25.50
C ASN A 154 -1.02 -24.39 -26.58
N ILE A 155 -1.15 -23.11 -26.20
CA ILE A 155 -1.43 -22.00 -27.13
C ILE A 155 -0.51 -20.81 -26.87
N ARG A 156 -0.14 -20.08 -27.93
CA ARG A 156 0.59 -18.82 -27.80
C ARG A 156 -0.35 -17.68 -27.41
N LEU A 157 0.16 -16.71 -26.64
CA LEU A 157 -0.62 -15.51 -26.29
C LEU A 157 -1.09 -14.75 -27.55
N SER A 158 -0.28 -14.67 -28.59
CA SER A 158 -0.65 -14.04 -29.87
C SER A 158 -1.71 -14.79 -30.69
N GLU A 159 -1.97 -16.06 -30.35
CA GLU A 159 -3.03 -16.86 -31.00
C GLU A 159 -4.39 -16.62 -30.35
N CYS A 160 -4.45 -16.23 -29.07
CA CYS A 160 -5.67 -16.02 -28.30
C CYS A 160 -5.94 -14.55 -27.95
N LEU A 161 -4.95 -13.65 -28.12
CA LEU A 161 -5.06 -12.22 -27.81
C LEU A 161 -4.71 -11.35 -29.01
N GLU A 162 -5.38 -10.22 -29.10
CA GLU A 162 -4.98 -9.06 -29.90
C GLU A 162 -4.43 -7.98 -28.98
N CYS A 163 -3.41 -7.27 -29.45
CA CYS A 163 -2.77 -6.20 -28.71
C CYS A 163 -2.80 -4.90 -29.49
N SER A 164 -3.27 -3.85 -28.86
CA SER A 164 -3.17 -2.47 -29.34
C SER A 164 -2.45 -1.60 -28.32
N SER A 165 -1.96 -0.46 -28.76
CA SER A 165 -1.36 0.56 -27.89
C SER A 165 -1.95 1.91 -28.26
N SER A 166 -2.25 2.70 -27.25
CA SER A 166 -2.70 4.09 -27.41
C SER A 166 -1.51 5.03 -27.57
N THR A 167 -1.74 6.18 -28.21
CA THR A 167 -0.82 7.32 -28.24
C THR A 167 -1.18 8.38 -27.21
N LEU A 168 -2.29 8.18 -26.47
CA LEU A 168 -2.80 9.12 -25.47
C LEU A 168 -1.78 9.31 -24.34
N GLN A 169 -1.50 10.57 -23.99
CA GLN A 169 -0.61 10.94 -22.89
C GLN A 169 -1.41 11.41 -21.68
N GLU A 170 -0.80 11.42 -20.51
CA GLU A 170 -1.43 11.96 -19.30
C GLU A 170 -1.71 13.47 -19.40
N SER A 171 -0.98 14.20 -20.26
CA SER A 171 -1.24 15.62 -20.57
C SER A 171 -2.53 15.86 -21.36
N ASP A 172 -3.06 14.82 -22.02
CA ASP A 172 -4.22 14.93 -22.90
C ASP A 172 -5.54 14.69 -22.16
N VAL A 173 -5.49 14.36 -20.87
CA VAL A 173 -6.67 14.06 -20.04
C VAL A 173 -7.08 15.26 -19.20
N CYS A 174 -8.35 15.35 -18.84
CA CYS A 174 -8.90 16.37 -17.96
C CYS A 174 -9.54 15.76 -16.70
N GLU A 175 -9.84 16.62 -15.71
CA GLU A 175 -10.50 16.16 -14.49
C GLU A 175 -12.00 15.86 -14.69
N ASN A 176 -12.64 16.48 -15.67
CA ASN A 176 -14.09 16.51 -15.86
C ASN A 176 -14.55 15.91 -17.21
N GLY A 177 -13.93 14.83 -17.69
CA GLY A 177 -14.38 14.11 -18.89
C GLY A 177 -15.42 13.01 -18.55
N THR A 178 -16.01 12.42 -19.60
CA THR A 178 -17.08 11.42 -19.45
C THR A 178 -16.54 10.01 -19.15
N TYR A 179 -15.41 9.63 -19.76
CA TYR A 179 -14.87 8.27 -19.69
C TYR A 179 -13.50 8.25 -19.02
N PRO A 180 -13.24 7.31 -18.10
CA PRO A 180 -11.97 7.22 -17.41
C PRO A 180 -10.84 6.82 -18.36
N VAL A 181 -9.66 7.38 -18.10
CA VAL A 181 -8.41 7.04 -18.74
C VAL A 181 -7.48 6.38 -17.74
N TYR A 182 -7.01 5.20 -18.08
CA TYR A 182 -6.10 4.41 -17.25
C TYR A 182 -4.65 4.63 -17.67
N GLY A 183 -3.80 4.89 -16.69
CA GLY A 183 -2.34 4.89 -16.79
C GLY A 183 -1.73 3.80 -15.92
N ALA A 184 -0.41 3.83 -15.76
CA ALA A 184 0.32 2.84 -14.97
C ALA A 184 -0.11 2.78 -13.49
N ASN A 185 -0.60 3.88 -12.93
CA ASN A 185 -1.01 3.99 -11.52
C ASN A 185 -2.54 3.99 -11.31
N GLY A 186 -3.31 3.54 -12.31
CA GLY A 186 -4.77 3.55 -12.26
C GLY A 186 -5.37 4.67 -13.10
N ILE A 187 -6.53 5.22 -12.70
CA ILE A 187 -7.19 6.32 -13.42
C ILE A 187 -6.34 7.59 -13.27
N VAL A 188 -5.93 8.16 -14.42
CA VAL A 188 -5.12 9.38 -14.51
C VAL A 188 -5.94 10.62 -14.88
N GLY A 189 -7.19 10.44 -15.32
CA GLY A 189 -8.12 11.50 -15.69
C GLY A 189 -9.26 10.97 -16.55
N TYR A 190 -9.92 11.86 -17.28
CA TYR A 190 -11.10 11.56 -18.06
C TYR A 190 -11.03 12.23 -19.44
N ILE A 191 -11.74 11.66 -20.44
CA ILE A 191 -11.92 12.23 -21.77
C ILE A 191 -13.35 11.97 -22.26
N ASP A 192 -13.79 12.67 -23.32
CA ASP A 192 -15.15 12.54 -23.87
C ASP A 192 -15.28 11.47 -24.95
N ASN A 193 -14.22 10.76 -25.26
CA ASN A 193 -14.21 9.62 -26.15
C ASN A 193 -13.60 8.39 -25.47
N TYR A 194 -13.66 7.22 -26.14
CA TYR A 194 -13.11 5.98 -25.60
C TYR A 194 -12.51 5.13 -26.72
N ASN A 195 -11.47 4.35 -26.37
CA ASN A 195 -10.87 3.35 -27.27
C ASN A 195 -11.16 1.89 -26.83
N THR A 196 -11.75 1.71 -25.65
CA THR A 196 -12.28 0.44 -25.16
C THR A 196 -13.78 0.59 -24.93
N GLU A 197 -14.60 -0.27 -25.54
CA GLU A 197 -16.06 -0.16 -25.46
C GLU A 197 -16.66 -1.09 -24.40
N LYS A 198 -16.17 -2.33 -24.29
CA LYS A 198 -16.75 -3.37 -23.41
C LYS A 198 -15.80 -3.79 -22.31
N GLU A 199 -14.75 -4.49 -22.67
CA GLU A 199 -13.76 -5.01 -21.72
C GLU A 199 -12.37 -5.00 -22.35
N ALA A 200 -11.34 -4.88 -21.53
CA ALA A 200 -9.95 -5.02 -21.93
C ALA A 200 -9.08 -5.54 -20.78
N VAL A 201 -7.95 -6.13 -21.13
CA VAL A 201 -6.86 -6.35 -20.19
C VAL A 201 -5.76 -5.34 -20.49
N TYR A 202 -5.43 -4.53 -19.50
CA TYR A 202 -4.32 -3.59 -19.58
C TYR A 202 -3.07 -4.18 -18.95
N ILE A 203 -1.94 -4.05 -19.62
CA ILE A 203 -0.63 -4.45 -19.10
C ILE A 203 0.30 -3.25 -19.13
N ILE A 204 0.90 -2.92 -18.00
CA ILE A 204 1.94 -1.88 -17.96
C ILE A 204 3.11 -2.35 -18.80
N LYS A 205 3.40 -1.62 -19.89
CA LYS A 205 4.50 -1.98 -20.81
C LYS A 205 5.79 -1.22 -20.54
N ASP A 206 5.72 -0.07 -19.85
CA ASP A 206 6.85 0.82 -19.61
C ASP A 206 6.94 1.24 -18.13
N GLY A 207 8.14 1.26 -17.56
CA GLY A 207 8.41 1.78 -16.21
C GLY A 207 8.46 0.74 -15.09
N SER A 208 8.41 1.20 -13.84
CA SER A 208 8.64 0.37 -12.64
C SER A 208 7.61 -0.75 -12.43
N GLY A 209 6.40 -0.56 -12.94
CA GLY A 209 5.29 -1.53 -12.82
C GLY A 209 5.17 -2.51 -13.99
N VAL A 210 6.15 -2.61 -14.89
CA VAL A 210 6.11 -3.43 -16.11
C VAL A 210 5.71 -4.87 -15.83
N GLY A 211 4.68 -5.35 -16.57
CA GLY A 211 4.10 -6.67 -16.41
C GLY A 211 2.91 -6.73 -15.44
N THR A 212 2.56 -5.62 -14.77
CA THR A 212 1.32 -5.56 -13.99
C THR A 212 0.10 -5.61 -14.90
N VAL A 213 -0.85 -6.47 -14.56
CA VAL A 213 -2.04 -6.76 -15.36
C VAL A 213 -3.29 -6.31 -14.64
N SER A 214 -4.15 -5.59 -15.32
CA SER A 214 -5.47 -5.17 -14.82
C SER A 214 -6.58 -5.50 -15.83
N TYR A 215 -7.75 -5.81 -15.30
CA TYR A 215 -8.96 -6.06 -16.09
C TYR A 215 -9.91 -4.88 -15.92
N VAL A 216 -10.38 -4.34 -17.03
CA VAL A 216 -11.29 -3.19 -17.05
C VAL A 216 -12.53 -3.52 -17.86
N THR A 217 -13.65 -2.91 -17.49
CA THR A 217 -14.94 -3.06 -18.16
C THR A 217 -15.59 -1.71 -18.42
N GLY A 218 -16.43 -1.67 -19.45
CA GLY A 218 -17.13 -0.46 -19.85
C GLY A 218 -16.30 0.46 -20.75
N LYS A 219 -16.88 1.60 -21.07
CA LYS A 219 -16.23 2.60 -21.93
C LYS A 219 -15.09 3.30 -21.19
N CYS A 220 -13.88 3.13 -21.67
CA CYS A 220 -12.68 3.71 -21.09
C CYS A 220 -11.55 3.82 -22.12
N SER A 221 -10.43 4.39 -21.73
CA SER A 221 -9.24 4.50 -22.57
C SER A 221 -7.99 4.16 -21.76
N ALA A 222 -6.91 3.83 -22.45
CA ALA A 222 -5.59 3.61 -21.88
C ALA A 222 -4.61 4.66 -22.41
N THR A 223 -3.66 5.08 -21.57
CA THR A 223 -2.50 5.87 -22.01
C THR A 223 -1.50 5.02 -22.80
N GLY A 224 -0.56 5.68 -23.44
CA GLY A 224 0.52 5.05 -24.20
C GLY A 224 1.45 4.17 -23.36
N THR A 225 1.41 4.23 -22.02
CA THR A 225 2.19 3.38 -21.12
C THR A 225 1.63 1.97 -20.95
N LEU A 226 0.43 1.72 -21.48
CA LEU A 226 -0.26 0.43 -21.40
C LEU A 226 -0.35 -0.26 -22.76
N ASN A 227 -0.26 -1.59 -22.75
CA ASN A 227 -0.80 -2.44 -23.81
C ASN A 227 -2.26 -2.75 -23.49
N THR A 228 -3.11 -2.60 -24.47
CA THR A 228 -4.53 -3.00 -24.41
C THR A 228 -4.67 -4.35 -25.11
N LEU A 229 -5.12 -5.36 -24.37
CA LEU A 229 -5.34 -6.70 -24.89
C LEU A 229 -6.83 -7.01 -24.95
N GLN A 230 -7.24 -7.65 -26.05
CA GLN A 230 -8.59 -8.18 -26.29
C GLN A 230 -8.50 -9.63 -26.66
N ALA A 231 -9.50 -10.43 -26.26
CA ALA A 231 -9.56 -11.83 -26.63
C ALA A 231 -10.01 -11.98 -28.08
N LYS A 232 -9.39 -12.92 -28.77
CA LYS A 232 -9.88 -13.38 -30.07
C LYS A 232 -11.11 -14.28 -29.90
N GLU A 233 -11.82 -14.52 -30.97
CA GLU A 233 -13.00 -15.41 -30.99
C GLU A 233 -12.68 -16.79 -30.43
N GLY A 234 -13.55 -17.31 -29.57
CA GLY A 234 -13.39 -18.62 -28.91
C GLY A 234 -12.61 -18.57 -27.59
N TYR A 235 -12.18 -17.38 -27.11
CA TYR A 235 -11.46 -17.22 -25.85
C TYR A 235 -12.16 -16.25 -24.92
N SER A 236 -12.15 -16.56 -23.63
CA SER A 236 -12.62 -15.66 -22.58
C SER A 236 -11.51 -14.70 -22.15
N LEU A 237 -11.70 -13.39 -22.33
CA LEU A 237 -10.74 -12.39 -21.92
C LEU A 237 -10.47 -12.44 -20.42
N GLN A 238 -11.52 -12.66 -19.63
CA GLN A 238 -11.40 -12.75 -18.17
C GLN A 238 -10.61 -14.00 -17.72
N TYR A 239 -10.73 -15.14 -18.42
CA TYR A 239 -9.87 -16.30 -18.20
C TYR A 239 -8.40 -15.96 -18.49
N LEU A 240 -8.16 -15.35 -19.65
CA LEU A 240 -6.82 -14.94 -20.07
C LEU A 240 -6.20 -13.91 -19.09
N TYR A 241 -7.00 -13.00 -18.53
CA TYR A 241 -6.58 -12.10 -17.48
C TYR A 241 -6.03 -12.84 -16.27
N TYR A 242 -6.73 -13.86 -15.75
CA TYR A 242 -6.24 -14.64 -14.59
C TYR A 242 -4.96 -15.41 -14.94
N MET A 243 -4.82 -15.91 -16.14
CA MET A 243 -3.58 -16.57 -16.58
C MET A 243 -2.43 -15.56 -16.70
N LEU A 244 -2.68 -14.36 -17.19
CA LEU A 244 -1.71 -13.28 -17.30
C LEU A 244 -1.28 -12.73 -15.92
N LYS A 245 -2.15 -12.72 -14.91
CA LYS A 245 -1.77 -12.34 -13.52
C LYS A 245 -0.67 -13.21 -12.93
N VAL A 246 -0.58 -14.46 -13.36
CA VAL A 246 0.42 -15.42 -12.88
C VAL A 246 1.51 -15.73 -13.92
N PHE A 247 1.44 -15.08 -15.08
CA PHE A 247 2.44 -15.20 -16.13
C PHE A 247 3.74 -14.50 -15.76
N ASN A 248 4.87 -15.15 -16.03
CA ASN A 248 6.18 -14.57 -15.75
C ASN A 248 6.63 -13.67 -16.91
N PHE A 249 6.54 -12.35 -16.73
CA PHE A 249 7.02 -11.36 -17.69
C PHE A 249 8.53 -11.09 -17.59
N GLU A 250 9.23 -11.53 -16.55
CA GLU A 250 10.67 -11.22 -16.34
C GLU A 250 11.56 -11.54 -17.55
N PRO A 251 11.41 -12.70 -18.24
CA PRO A 251 12.24 -13.01 -19.41
C PRO A 251 12.06 -12.06 -20.61
N TYR A 252 10.98 -11.28 -20.62
CA TYR A 252 10.62 -10.38 -21.71
C TYR A 252 10.91 -8.91 -21.41
N LYS A 253 11.38 -8.61 -20.20
CA LYS A 253 11.79 -7.26 -19.80
C LYS A 253 13.09 -6.87 -20.50
N THR A 254 13.11 -5.70 -21.11
CA THR A 254 14.26 -5.07 -21.74
C THR A 254 14.46 -3.67 -21.17
N GLY A 255 15.66 -3.10 -21.30
CA GLY A 255 15.99 -1.78 -20.77
C GLY A 255 16.55 -1.83 -19.35
N MET A 256 17.77 -1.28 -19.14
CA MET A 256 18.45 -1.30 -17.83
C MET A 256 17.91 -0.24 -16.86
N ALA A 257 17.65 0.98 -17.34
CA ALA A 257 17.19 2.09 -16.50
C ALA A 257 15.66 2.18 -16.43
N ILE A 258 14.97 1.95 -17.54
CA ILE A 258 13.52 1.93 -17.65
C ILE A 258 13.13 0.60 -18.28
N PRO A 259 12.56 -0.34 -17.55
CA PRO A 259 12.16 -1.63 -18.10
C PRO A 259 10.96 -1.48 -19.05
N HIS A 260 10.99 -2.27 -20.14
CA HIS A 260 9.93 -2.33 -21.14
C HIS A 260 9.59 -3.77 -21.48
N ILE A 261 8.34 -4.03 -21.90
CA ILE A 261 7.92 -5.28 -22.53
C ILE A 261 7.18 -5.01 -23.83
N TYR A 262 7.37 -5.88 -24.81
CA TYR A 262 6.73 -5.77 -26.11
C TYR A 262 5.88 -7.01 -26.39
N PHE A 263 4.65 -6.81 -26.87
CA PHE A 263 3.74 -7.92 -27.23
C PHE A 263 4.34 -8.84 -28.29
N LYS A 264 5.10 -8.31 -29.24
CA LYS A 264 5.82 -9.11 -30.27
C LYS A 264 6.76 -10.17 -29.67
N ASP A 265 7.21 -9.99 -28.40
CA ASP A 265 8.12 -10.89 -27.72
C ASP A 265 7.37 -11.81 -26.76
N TYR A 266 6.62 -11.29 -25.76
CA TYR A 266 5.85 -12.13 -24.85
C TYR A 266 4.64 -12.79 -25.50
N GLY A 267 4.12 -12.27 -26.59
CA GLY A 267 3.05 -12.88 -27.40
C GLY A 267 3.42 -14.25 -27.97
N LYS A 268 4.72 -14.56 -28.14
CA LYS A 268 5.23 -15.87 -28.58
C LYS A 268 5.20 -16.92 -27.47
N ALA A 269 5.09 -16.49 -26.22
CA ALA A 269 5.02 -17.40 -25.08
C ALA A 269 3.74 -18.23 -25.11
N LYS A 270 3.85 -19.45 -24.62
CA LYS A 270 2.71 -20.35 -24.50
C LYS A 270 2.12 -20.33 -23.12
N ILE A 271 0.81 -20.33 -23.03
CA ILE A 271 0.03 -20.54 -21.81
C ILE A 271 -0.84 -21.79 -21.95
N PHE A 272 -1.39 -22.25 -20.85
CA PHE A 272 -2.44 -23.26 -20.91
C PHE A 272 -3.80 -22.58 -21.15
N CYS A 273 -4.54 -23.10 -22.13
CA CYS A 273 -5.90 -22.69 -22.40
C CYS A 273 -6.76 -23.93 -22.66
N THR A 274 -7.82 -24.06 -21.91
CA THR A 274 -8.78 -25.16 -22.01
C THR A 274 -9.94 -24.81 -22.95
N SER A 275 -10.93 -25.71 -23.10
CA SER A 275 -12.13 -25.43 -23.87
C SER A 275 -12.88 -24.20 -23.34
N TYR A 276 -13.57 -23.48 -24.21
CA TYR A 276 -14.30 -22.24 -23.83
C TYR A 276 -15.26 -22.46 -22.66
N THR A 277 -15.98 -23.61 -22.66
CA THR A 277 -16.90 -23.98 -21.58
C THR A 277 -16.18 -24.13 -20.22
N GLU A 278 -14.98 -24.69 -20.22
CA GLU A 278 -14.18 -24.81 -19.00
C GLU A 278 -13.54 -23.49 -18.58
N GLN A 279 -13.12 -22.65 -19.55
CA GLN A 279 -12.66 -21.30 -19.26
C GLN A 279 -13.75 -20.54 -18.47
N LEU A 280 -15.02 -20.62 -18.89
CA LEU A 280 -16.13 -19.98 -18.21
C LEU A 280 -16.37 -20.51 -16.78
N LYS A 281 -16.12 -21.81 -16.52
CA LYS A 281 -16.19 -22.35 -15.15
C LYS A 281 -15.11 -21.74 -14.25
N TYR A 282 -13.86 -21.66 -14.74
CA TYR A 282 -12.77 -21.01 -13.99
C TYR A 282 -13.07 -19.52 -13.75
N VAL A 283 -13.59 -18.83 -14.78
CA VAL A 283 -14.01 -17.43 -14.67
C VAL A 283 -15.09 -17.28 -13.60
N GLY A 284 -16.12 -18.13 -13.60
CA GLY A 284 -17.19 -18.07 -12.59
C GLY A 284 -16.65 -18.20 -11.16
N LEU A 285 -15.71 -19.14 -10.92
CA LEU A 285 -15.08 -19.31 -9.62
C LEU A 285 -14.20 -18.12 -9.24
N LEU A 286 -13.26 -17.72 -10.13
CA LEU A 286 -12.28 -16.69 -9.84
C LEU A 286 -12.92 -15.31 -9.72
N SER A 287 -13.92 -14.99 -10.55
CA SER A 287 -14.63 -13.72 -10.47
C SER A 287 -15.49 -13.60 -9.20
N ALA A 288 -16.08 -14.71 -8.72
CA ALA A 288 -16.80 -14.70 -7.45
C ALA A 288 -15.85 -14.34 -6.27
N ILE A 289 -14.62 -14.85 -6.28
CA ILE A 289 -13.60 -14.52 -5.28
C ILE A 289 -13.13 -13.06 -5.46
N ASP A 290 -12.94 -12.61 -6.70
CA ASP A 290 -12.50 -11.24 -7.02
C ASP A 290 -13.56 -10.19 -6.61
N ASN A 291 -14.84 -10.50 -6.82
CA ASN A 291 -15.96 -9.67 -6.36
C ASN A 291 -15.97 -9.59 -4.81
N LYS A 292 -15.73 -10.71 -4.13
CA LYS A 292 -15.59 -10.71 -2.67
C LYS A 292 -14.38 -9.89 -2.23
N LEU A 293 -13.24 -10.00 -2.91
CA LEU A 293 -12.05 -9.20 -2.65
C LEU A 293 -12.34 -7.70 -2.77
N SER A 294 -13.00 -7.28 -3.83
CA SER A 294 -13.39 -5.88 -4.05
C SER A 294 -14.32 -5.35 -2.95
N ALA A 295 -15.28 -6.16 -2.51
CA ALA A 295 -16.17 -5.80 -1.41
C ALA A 295 -15.39 -5.64 -0.08
N GLU A 296 -14.44 -6.54 0.20
CA GLU A 296 -13.60 -6.44 1.41
C GLU A 296 -12.65 -5.24 1.37
N GLN A 297 -12.15 -4.86 0.19
CA GLN A 297 -11.35 -3.63 0.00
C GLN A 297 -12.18 -2.36 0.24
N SER A 298 -13.44 -2.33 -0.20
CA SER A 298 -14.36 -1.23 0.12
C SER A 298 -14.60 -1.11 1.62
N ILE A 299 -14.86 -2.22 2.31
CA ILE A 299 -15.02 -2.25 3.77
C ILE A 299 -13.76 -1.72 4.48
N LEU A 300 -12.57 -2.08 4.02
CA LEU A 300 -11.31 -1.58 4.58
C LEU A 300 -11.20 -0.06 4.43
N THR A 301 -11.56 0.47 3.26
CA THR A 301 -11.58 1.91 3.00
C THR A 301 -12.55 2.62 3.95
N ASP A 302 -13.77 2.12 4.09
CA ASP A 302 -14.79 2.69 4.96
C ASP A 302 -14.36 2.67 6.44
N LEU A 303 -13.78 1.56 6.92
CA LEU A 303 -13.24 1.47 8.29
C LEU A 303 -12.11 2.47 8.53
N SER A 304 -11.26 2.67 7.55
CA SER A 304 -10.15 3.62 7.62
C SER A 304 -10.64 5.06 7.66
N LEU A 305 -11.62 5.40 6.83
CA LEU A 305 -12.27 6.72 6.84
C LEU A 305 -13.03 6.96 8.15
N GLN A 306 -13.78 5.97 8.64
CA GLN A 306 -14.47 6.03 9.92
C GLN A 306 -13.50 6.29 11.07
N LYS A 307 -12.38 5.57 11.11
CA LYS A 307 -11.33 5.79 12.11
C LYS A 307 -10.77 7.21 12.04
N GLN A 308 -10.44 7.70 10.84
CA GLN A 308 -9.95 9.06 10.66
C GLN A 308 -10.96 10.11 11.11
N TYR A 309 -12.23 9.94 10.76
CA TYR A 309 -13.31 10.83 11.19
C TYR A 309 -13.41 10.88 12.71
N LEU A 310 -13.48 9.73 13.37
CA LEU A 310 -13.57 9.65 14.84
C LEU A 310 -12.36 10.32 15.51
N LEU A 311 -11.15 10.07 15.02
CA LEU A 311 -9.94 10.71 15.55
C LEU A 311 -9.99 12.23 15.42
N ARG A 312 -10.46 12.76 14.29
CA ARG A 312 -10.63 14.21 14.10
C ARG A 312 -11.65 14.81 15.07
N GLN A 313 -12.75 14.11 15.32
CA GLN A 313 -13.81 14.59 16.23
C GLN A 313 -13.40 14.56 17.70
N MET A 314 -12.53 13.64 18.09
CA MET A 314 -12.12 13.44 19.49
C MET A 314 -10.88 14.22 19.90
N PHE A 315 -10.05 14.67 18.95
CA PHE A 315 -8.73 15.25 19.23
C PHE A 315 -8.50 16.59 18.50
N ILE A 316 -9.55 17.34 18.23
CA ILE A 316 -9.46 18.72 17.71
C ILE A 316 -9.11 19.68 18.83
#